data_1f3c5bb4137775669f6538ef176722fc
#
_entry.id   1f3c5bb4137775669f6538ef176722fc
#
_cell.length_a   1.000
_cell.length_b   1.000
_cell.length_c   1.000
_cell.angle_alpha   90.00
_cell.angle_beta   90.00
_cell.angle_gamma   90.00
#
_symmetry.space_group_name_H-M   'P 1'
#
loop_
_entity.id
_entity.type
_entity.pdbx_description
1 polymer ?
#
loop_
_entity_poly.entity_id
_entity_poly.type
_entity_poly.pdbx_seq_one_letter_code
_entity_poly.pdbx_strand_id
1 'polypeptide(L)'
;MGESGLPSEDELREALDRVGVADVIVQAVSATASLGFRRVSPEARDLAQARLAIECIRALEPVLREGGVDEAVVRDLEQARANLQLAYAKAVSEDETPTGDPSG
;
A
#
# COMPACT_ATOMS: atom_id res chain seq x y z
N MET A 1 -5.73 -30.95 22.38
CA MET A 1 -5.87 -30.64 22.30
C MET A 1 -6.01 -30.05 21.74
N GLY A 2 -6.27 -30.02 21.52
CA GLY A 2 -6.44 -29.55 20.64
C GLY A 2 -6.12 -28.42 20.50
N GLU A 3 -5.74 -28.14 20.82
CA GLU A 3 -5.48 -27.15 20.74
C GLU A 3 -4.60 -26.88 19.94
N SER A 4 -4.42 -27.08 19.10
CA SER A 4 -3.67 -26.79 18.04
C SER A 4 -3.20 -25.40 18.00
N GLY A 5 -3.22 -24.65 18.96
CA GLY A 5 -2.75 -23.28 18.89
C GLY A 5 -3.75 -22.30 18.34
N LEU A 6 -4.87 -22.75 17.88
CA LEU A 6 -5.88 -21.83 17.38
C LEU A 6 -6.66 -21.26 18.55
N PRO A 7 -6.99 -19.96 18.48
CA PRO A 7 -7.76 -19.35 19.56
C PRO A 7 -9.17 -19.88 19.57
N SER A 8 -9.81 -19.84 20.72
CA SER A 8 -11.21 -20.20 20.82
C SER A 8 -12.03 -19.07 20.21
N GLU A 9 -13.32 -19.33 19.98
CA GLU A 9 -14.20 -18.31 19.45
C GLU A 9 -14.26 -17.08 20.34
N ASP A 10 -14.28 -17.30 21.66
CA ASP A 10 -14.33 -16.19 22.58
C ASP A 10 -13.06 -15.36 22.54
N GLU A 11 -11.91 -16.05 22.47
CA GLU A 11 -10.63 -15.35 22.39
C GLU A 11 -10.54 -14.55 21.10
N LEU A 12 -11.03 -15.14 20.01
CA LEU A 12 -11.00 -14.47 18.72
C LEU A 12 -11.89 -13.24 18.74
N ARG A 13 -13.09 -13.37 19.34
CA ARG A 13 -14.00 -12.24 19.43
C ARG A 13 -13.41 -11.12 20.26
N GLU A 14 -12.78 -11.47 21.39
CA GLU A 14 -12.14 -10.47 22.23
C GLU A 14 -11.01 -9.77 21.49
N ALA A 15 -10.25 -10.52 20.70
CA ALA A 15 -9.17 -9.92 19.92
C ALA A 15 -9.73 -8.97 18.89
N LEU A 16 -10.82 -9.35 18.23
CA LEU A 16 -11.44 -8.49 17.24
C LEU A 16 -12.03 -7.22 17.87
N ASP A 17 -12.52 -7.34 19.10
CA ASP A 17 -13.08 -6.17 19.77
C ASP A 17 -12.03 -5.13 20.09
N ARG A 18 -10.77 -5.55 20.15
CA ARG A 18 -9.68 -4.61 20.44
C ARG A 18 -9.10 -3.98 19.18
N VAL A 19 -9.45 -4.50 18.02
CA VAL A 19 -8.87 -4.01 16.78
C VAL A 19 -9.71 -2.87 16.25
N GLY A 20 -9.09 -1.74 15.99
CA GLY A 20 -9.78 -0.63 15.37
C GLY A 20 -9.78 -0.79 13.86
N VAL A 21 -10.87 -0.39 13.24
CA VAL A 21 -10.97 -0.45 11.78
C VAL A 21 -9.86 0.36 11.14
N ALA A 22 -9.54 1.52 11.72
CA ALA A 22 -8.49 2.37 11.18
C ALA A 22 -7.14 1.65 11.16
N ASP A 23 -6.87 0.85 12.20
CA ASP A 23 -5.60 0.11 12.25
C ASP A 23 -5.50 -0.89 11.10
N VAL A 24 -6.61 -1.55 10.80
CA VAL A 24 -6.64 -2.52 9.70
C VAL A 24 -6.42 -1.80 8.37
N ILE A 25 -7.07 -0.65 8.21
CA ILE A 25 -6.91 0.12 6.97
C ILE A 25 -5.48 0.59 6.81
N VAL A 26 -4.86 1.07 7.89
CA VAL A 26 -3.47 1.52 7.82
C VAL A 26 -2.56 0.38 7.39
N GLN A 27 -2.77 -0.81 7.95
CA GLN A 27 -1.96 -1.96 7.56
C GLN A 27 -2.19 -2.34 6.10
N ALA A 28 -3.44 -2.28 5.66
CA ALA A 28 -3.76 -2.59 4.27
C ALA A 28 -3.12 -1.56 3.33
N VAL A 29 -3.16 -0.29 3.69
CA VAL A 29 -2.55 0.75 2.87
C VAL A 29 -1.03 0.57 2.82
N SER A 30 -0.42 0.22 3.96
CA SER A 30 1.02 -0.01 4.00
C SER A 30 1.40 -1.18 3.11
N ALA A 31 0.63 -2.27 3.15
CA ALA A 31 0.88 -3.41 2.30
C ALA A 31 0.68 -3.04 0.83
N THR A 32 -0.34 -2.22 0.55
CA THR A 32 -0.61 -1.76 -0.79
C THR A 32 0.56 -0.95 -1.33
N ALA A 33 1.13 -0.08 -0.49
CA ALA A 33 2.29 0.72 -0.90
C ALA A 33 3.48 -0.18 -1.21
N SER A 34 3.74 -1.17 -0.35
CA SER A 34 4.85 -2.08 -0.56
C SER A 34 4.69 -2.85 -1.86
N LEU A 35 3.50 -3.35 -2.12
CA LEU A 35 3.25 -4.07 -3.35
C LEU A 35 3.35 -3.15 -4.55
N GLY A 36 2.89 -1.90 -4.40
CA GLY A 36 3.01 -0.92 -5.47
C GLY A 36 4.46 -0.69 -5.87
N PHE A 37 5.34 -0.58 -4.86
CA PHE A 37 6.77 -0.43 -5.15
C PHE A 37 7.31 -1.65 -5.88
N ARG A 38 6.84 -2.83 -5.51
CA ARG A 38 7.26 -4.05 -6.20
C ARG A 38 6.84 -3.98 -7.68
N ARG A 39 5.67 -3.44 -7.94
CA ARG A 39 5.12 -3.43 -9.30
C ARG A 39 5.73 -2.36 -10.20
N VAL A 40 6.55 -1.45 -9.66
CA VAL A 40 7.30 -0.53 -10.51
C VAL A 40 8.73 -1.01 -10.70
N SER A 41 9.16 -2.05 -10.00
CA SER A 41 10.51 -2.54 -10.17
C SER A 41 10.61 -3.34 -11.47
N PRO A 42 11.76 -3.34 -12.11
CA PRO A 42 11.89 -4.02 -13.40
C PRO A 42 11.56 -5.51 -13.35
N GLU A 43 11.87 -6.16 -12.22
CA GLU A 43 11.66 -7.60 -12.10
C GLU A 43 10.21 -8.02 -12.02
N ALA A 44 9.35 -7.12 -11.57
CA ALA A 44 7.95 -7.47 -11.35
C ALA A 44 7.03 -6.36 -11.84
N ARG A 45 7.43 -5.71 -12.90
CA ARG A 45 6.73 -4.51 -13.37
C ARG A 45 5.30 -4.80 -13.83
N ASP A 46 4.39 -4.04 -13.29
CA ASP A 46 3.00 -4.08 -13.72
C ASP A 46 2.44 -2.70 -13.40
N LEU A 47 2.53 -1.79 -14.36
CA LEU A 47 2.22 -0.39 -14.12
C LEU A 47 0.74 -0.16 -13.81
N ALA A 48 -0.14 -1.01 -14.34
CA ALA A 48 -1.56 -0.87 -14.02
C ALA A 48 -1.80 -1.13 -12.54
N GLN A 49 -1.14 -2.14 -11.97
CA GLN A 49 -1.28 -2.42 -10.55
C GLN A 49 -0.62 -1.35 -9.69
N ALA A 50 0.52 -0.84 -10.15
CA ALA A 50 1.18 0.24 -9.43
C ALA A 50 0.28 1.47 -9.37
N ARG A 51 -0.37 1.78 -10.48
CA ARG A 51 -1.28 2.91 -10.52
C ARG A 51 -2.47 2.70 -9.61
N LEU A 52 -2.99 1.48 -9.58
CA LEU A 52 -4.11 1.16 -8.69
C LEU A 52 -3.70 1.40 -7.23
N ALA A 53 -2.48 1.00 -6.87
CA ALA A 53 -1.99 1.22 -5.52
C ALA A 53 -1.95 2.70 -5.18
N ILE A 54 -1.44 3.52 -6.10
CA ILE A 54 -1.37 4.96 -5.88
C ILE A 54 -2.75 5.55 -5.68
N GLU A 55 -3.70 5.19 -6.53
CA GLU A 55 -5.04 5.74 -6.45
C GLU A 55 -5.73 5.30 -5.16
N CYS A 56 -5.52 4.06 -4.76
CA CYS A 56 -6.10 3.56 -3.53
C CYS A 56 -5.59 4.33 -2.31
N ILE A 57 -4.27 4.51 -2.23
CA ILE A 57 -3.68 5.21 -1.11
C ILE A 57 -4.18 6.66 -1.08
N ARG A 58 -4.20 7.30 -2.24
CA ARG A 58 -4.66 8.68 -2.32
C ARG A 58 -6.09 8.82 -1.83
N ALA A 59 -6.95 7.88 -2.22
CA ALA A 59 -8.36 7.93 -1.83
C ALA A 59 -8.53 7.73 -0.33
N LEU A 60 -7.68 6.93 0.29
CA LEU A 60 -7.83 6.62 1.70
C LEU A 60 -7.18 7.62 2.63
N GLU A 61 -6.26 8.44 2.14
CA GLU A 61 -5.60 9.43 2.99
C GLU A 61 -6.62 10.32 3.72
N PRO A 62 -7.57 10.95 3.02
CA PRO A 62 -8.53 11.78 3.75
C PRO A 62 -9.45 10.97 4.64
N VAL A 63 -9.78 9.75 4.23
CA VAL A 63 -10.63 8.90 5.06
C VAL A 63 -9.95 8.61 6.39
N LEU A 64 -8.66 8.30 6.35
CA LEU A 64 -7.91 8.02 7.56
C LEU A 64 -7.77 9.26 8.43
N ARG A 65 -7.54 10.40 7.79
CA ARG A 65 -7.39 11.64 8.54
C ARG A 65 -8.70 11.99 9.26
N GLU A 66 -9.82 11.85 8.59
CA GLU A 66 -11.11 12.11 9.19
C GLU A 66 -11.46 11.09 10.26
N GLY A 67 -10.92 9.88 10.13
CA GLY A 67 -11.15 8.84 11.10
C GLY A 67 -10.30 8.94 12.35
N GLY A 68 -9.51 10.01 12.47
CA GLY A 68 -8.76 10.23 13.68
C GLY A 68 -7.44 9.50 13.77
N VAL A 69 -6.94 8.99 12.65
CA VAL A 69 -5.64 8.34 12.64
C VAL A 69 -4.57 9.39 12.96
N ASP A 70 -3.57 8.98 13.75
CA ASP A 70 -2.48 9.85 14.13
C ASP A 70 -1.91 10.55 12.90
N GLU A 71 -1.76 11.87 13.01
CA GLU A 71 -1.29 12.66 11.87
C GLU A 71 0.09 12.20 11.39
N ALA A 72 0.93 11.72 12.29
CA ALA A 72 2.25 11.23 11.89
C ALA A 72 2.12 10.01 10.98
N VAL A 73 1.16 9.13 11.27
CA VAL A 73 0.92 7.95 10.44
C VAL A 73 0.40 8.37 9.07
N VAL A 74 -0.55 9.31 9.03
CA VAL A 74 -1.09 9.77 7.76
C VAL A 74 0.02 10.43 6.93
N ARG A 75 0.89 11.19 7.58
CA ARG A 75 2.00 11.84 6.87
C ARG A 75 2.95 10.81 6.29
N ASP A 76 3.22 9.73 7.03
CA ASP A 76 4.08 8.67 6.50
C ASP A 76 3.47 8.02 5.28
N LEU A 77 2.15 7.83 5.30
CA LEU A 77 1.47 7.23 4.15
C LEU A 77 1.48 8.19 2.95
N GLU A 78 1.32 9.48 3.21
CA GLU A 78 1.42 10.47 2.14
C GLU A 78 2.81 10.46 1.52
N GLN A 79 3.84 10.34 2.36
CA GLN A 79 5.20 10.31 1.87
C GLN A 79 5.44 9.06 1.04
N ALA A 80 4.95 7.91 1.51
CA ALA A 80 5.09 6.67 0.76
C ALA A 80 4.38 6.78 -0.59
N ARG A 81 3.19 7.38 -0.61
CA ARG A 81 2.47 7.56 -1.88
C ARG A 81 3.25 8.49 -2.81
N ALA A 82 3.78 9.58 -2.29
CA ALA A 82 4.54 10.52 -3.12
C ALA A 82 5.76 9.82 -3.72
N ASN A 83 6.46 9.04 -2.91
CA ASN A 83 7.63 8.31 -3.40
C ASN A 83 7.23 7.29 -4.46
N LEU A 84 6.10 6.62 -4.26
CA LEU A 84 5.61 5.65 -5.22
C LEU A 84 5.23 6.32 -6.52
N GLN A 85 4.62 7.51 -6.43
CA GLN A 85 4.28 8.26 -7.64
C GLN A 85 5.51 8.64 -8.45
N LEU A 86 6.57 9.04 -7.76
CA LEU A 86 7.82 9.36 -8.46
C LEU A 86 8.40 8.12 -9.11
N ALA A 87 8.38 7.00 -8.41
CA ALA A 87 8.89 5.74 -8.96
C ALA A 87 8.04 5.29 -10.14
N TYR A 88 6.73 5.49 -10.04
CA TYR A 88 5.81 5.15 -11.12
C TYR A 88 6.11 6.00 -12.36
N ALA A 89 6.27 7.31 -12.19
CA ALA A 89 6.54 8.19 -13.31
C ALA A 89 7.85 7.80 -14.00
N LYS A 90 8.86 7.44 -13.20
CA LYS A 90 10.12 6.99 -13.76
C LYS A 90 9.95 5.69 -14.55
N ALA A 91 9.18 4.76 -13.99
CA ALA A 91 8.95 3.47 -14.67
C ALA A 91 8.19 3.66 -15.97
N VAL A 92 7.20 4.55 -15.98
CA VAL A 92 6.47 4.85 -17.22
C VAL A 92 7.41 5.41 -18.25
N SER A 93 8.28 6.33 -17.85
CA SER A 93 9.25 6.92 -18.77
C SER A 93 10.19 5.87 -19.33
N GLU A 94 10.63 4.94 -18.49
CA GLU A 94 11.52 3.87 -18.94
C GLU A 94 10.84 2.97 -19.97
N ASP A 95 9.58 2.67 -19.74
CA ASP A 95 8.85 1.80 -20.63
C ASP A 95 8.53 2.48 -21.95
N GLU A 96 8.34 3.80 -21.93
CA GLU A 96 8.03 4.53 -23.14
C GLU A 96 9.25 4.76 -24.01
N THR A 97 10.42 4.75 -23.42
CA THR A 97 11.63 5.00 -24.16
C THR A 97 12.20 3.68 -24.59
N PRO A 98 12.18 3.38 -25.88
CA PRO A 98 12.67 2.09 -26.36
C PRO A 98 14.10 1.92 -25.96
N THR A 99 14.36 0.79 -25.38
CA THR A 99 15.69 0.48 -24.96
C THR A 99 16.56 0.32 -26.17
N GLY A 100 17.71 0.91 -26.13
CA GLY A 100 18.59 0.75 -27.22
C GLY A 100 18.19 1.50 -28.44
N ASP A 101 17.28 2.36 -28.34
CA ASP A 101 16.89 3.07 -29.43
C ASP A 101 17.74 4.17 -29.65
N PRO A 102 18.49 4.16 -30.44
CA PRO A 102 19.36 5.09 -30.54
C PRO A 102 18.83 6.04 -31.33
N SER A 103 18.05 5.85 -31.91
CA SER A 103 17.66 6.68 -32.70
C SER A 103 17.97 7.43 -32.45
N GLY A 104 18.11 7.02 -32.06
CA GLY A 104 18.59 7.68 -32.09
C GLY A 104 18.69 7.52 -32.23
#